data_b921bf4178739d1b2a4d5dfb00727722
#
_entry.id   b921bf4178739d1b2a4d5dfb00727722
#
_cell.length_a   1.000
_cell.length_b   1.000
_cell.length_c   1.000
_cell.angle_alpha   90.00
_cell.angle_beta   90.00
_cell.angle_gamma   90.00
#
_symmetry.space_group_name_H-M   'P 1'
#
loop_
_entity.id
_entity.type
_entity.pdbx_description
1 polymer ?
#
loop_
_entity_poly.entity_id
_entity_poly.type
_entity_poly.pdbx_seq_one_letter_code
_entity_poly.pdbx_strand_id
1 'polypeptide(L)'
;MDLEEKAVRVKIYVGESDRYGGLPAYKAVVHYLREQGVWGATVTRGVYGFGKRSMLHTSTPLRLSEDLPMIIEAVDSEKKIAAAIPKISEMVMGGLITVEDVRVMRHLG
;
A
#
# COMPACT_ATOMS: atom_id res chain seq x y z
N MET A 1 12.97 -20.68 -1.61
CA MET A 1 13.46 -19.54 -0.85
C MET A 1 14.00 -19.98 0.49
N ASP A 2 15.09 -19.39 0.90
CA ASP A 2 15.70 -19.65 2.18
C ASP A 2 14.85 -18.99 3.28
N LEU A 3 14.52 -19.73 4.34
CA LEU A 3 13.72 -19.20 5.45
C LEU A 3 14.44 -18.11 6.22
N GLU A 4 15.76 -18.00 6.05
CA GLU A 4 16.52 -16.97 6.72
C GLU A 4 16.74 -15.73 5.86
N GLU A 5 16.20 -15.73 4.65
CA GLU A 5 16.29 -14.55 3.82
C GLU A 5 15.54 -13.40 4.47
N LYS A 6 16.18 -12.24 4.55
CA LYS A 6 15.58 -11.07 5.15
C LYS A 6 14.43 -10.57 4.28
N ALA A 7 13.26 -10.50 4.86
CA ALA A 7 12.07 -10.01 4.19
C ALA A 7 11.43 -8.90 4.99
N VAL A 8 10.65 -8.10 4.31
CA VAL A 8 9.92 -7.00 4.94
C VAL A 8 8.49 -7.00 4.44
N ARG A 9 7.61 -6.43 5.25
CA ARG A 9 6.24 -6.15 4.86
C ARG A 9 6.11 -4.64 4.65
N VAL A 10 5.63 -4.26 3.47
CA VAL A 10 5.27 -2.87 3.22
C VAL A 10 3.76 -2.75 3.37
N LYS A 11 3.33 -1.71 4.06
CA LYS A 11 1.92 -1.34 4.14
C LYS A 11 1.77 0.07 3.61
N ILE A 12 0.83 0.26 2.73
CA ILE A 12 0.61 1.54 2.08
C ILE A 12 -0.83 1.95 2.34
N TYR A 13 -0.99 3.07 3.00
CA TYR A 13 -2.30 3.60 3.36
C TYR A 13 -2.64 4.75 2.43
N VAL A 14 -3.76 4.66 1.74
CA VAL A 14 -4.17 5.66 0.75
C VAL A 14 -5.69 5.75 0.78
N GLY A 15 -6.23 6.91 0.44
CA GLY A 15 -7.68 7.06 0.39
C GLY A 15 -8.28 6.35 -0.81
N GLU A 16 -9.48 5.85 -0.65
CA GLU A 16 -10.18 5.15 -1.71
C GLU A 16 -10.36 6.02 -2.96
N SER A 17 -10.56 7.31 -2.76
CA SER A 17 -10.79 8.24 -3.87
C SER A 17 -9.51 8.84 -4.45
N ASP A 18 -8.36 8.57 -3.87
CA ASP A 18 -7.10 9.06 -4.41
C ASP A 18 -6.81 8.43 -5.76
N ARG A 19 -6.27 9.23 -6.66
CA ARG A 19 -6.05 8.79 -8.04
C ARG A 19 -4.61 9.01 -8.47
N TYR A 20 -4.18 8.16 -9.40
CA TYR A 20 -2.88 8.29 -10.03
C TYR A 20 -2.97 7.74 -11.46
N GLY A 21 -2.56 8.57 -12.42
CA GLY A 21 -2.54 8.13 -13.83
C GLY A 21 -3.88 7.63 -14.35
N GLY A 22 -4.98 8.25 -13.93
CA GLY A 22 -6.30 7.87 -14.40
C GLY A 22 -6.92 6.68 -13.68
N LEU A 23 -6.20 6.10 -12.71
CA LEU A 23 -6.68 4.96 -11.92
C LEU A 23 -6.83 5.36 -10.46
N PRO A 24 -7.65 4.63 -9.71
CA PRO A 24 -7.54 4.73 -8.26
C PRO A 24 -6.12 4.42 -7.84
N ALA A 25 -5.56 5.24 -6.95
CA ALA A 25 -4.15 5.08 -6.58
C ALA A 25 -3.84 3.70 -6.04
N TYR A 26 -4.76 3.10 -5.24
CA TYR A 26 -4.50 1.77 -4.70
C TYR A 26 -4.35 0.71 -5.81
N LYS A 27 -5.12 0.85 -6.89
CA LYS A 27 -5.00 -0.08 -8.01
C LYS A 27 -3.68 0.13 -8.77
N ALA A 28 -3.29 1.39 -8.94
CA ALA A 28 -2.03 1.69 -9.60
C ALA A 28 -0.85 1.09 -8.83
N VAL A 29 -0.88 1.17 -7.50
CA VAL A 29 0.17 0.58 -6.66
C VAL A 29 0.21 -0.94 -6.83
N VAL A 30 -0.93 -1.59 -6.82
CA VAL A 30 -0.98 -3.06 -6.99
C VAL A 30 -0.41 -3.47 -8.34
N HIS A 31 -0.79 -2.76 -9.41
CA HIS A 31 -0.26 -3.05 -10.74
C HIS A 31 1.25 -2.88 -10.79
N TYR A 32 1.74 -1.81 -10.17
CA TYR A 32 3.17 -1.56 -10.12
C TYR A 32 3.92 -2.66 -9.36
N LEU A 33 3.42 -3.06 -8.20
CA LEU A 33 4.04 -4.14 -7.42
C LEU A 33 4.10 -5.44 -8.23
N ARG A 34 3.03 -5.72 -8.97
CA ARG A 34 3.01 -6.90 -9.82
C ARG A 34 4.06 -6.83 -10.92
N GLU A 35 4.21 -5.67 -11.55
CA GLU A 35 5.23 -5.46 -12.57
C GLU A 35 6.63 -5.64 -12.02
N GLN A 36 6.84 -5.28 -10.77
CA GLN A 36 8.15 -5.43 -10.11
C GLN A 36 8.41 -6.86 -9.65
N GLY A 37 7.48 -7.77 -9.87
CA GLY A 37 7.67 -9.17 -9.51
C GLY A 37 7.60 -9.44 -8.02
N VAL A 38 6.92 -8.60 -7.27
CA VAL A 38 6.72 -8.82 -5.84
C VAL A 38 5.88 -10.09 -5.63
N TRP A 39 6.14 -10.83 -4.56
CA TRP A 39 5.53 -12.14 -4.31
C TRP A 39 4.01 -12.11 -4.31
N GLY A 40 3.41 -11.02 -3.84
CA GLY A 40 1.97 -10.86 -3.84
C GLY A 40 1.61 -9.58 -3.16
N ALA A 41 0.39 -9.12 -3.39
CA ALA A 41 -0.12 -7.91 -2.74
C ALA A 41 -1.60 -8.13 -2.46
N THR A 42 -2.03 -7.64 -1.30
CA THR A 42 -3.43 -7.73 -0.87
C THR A 42 -3.91 -6.33 -0.55
N VAL A 43 -5.12 -6.02 -0.97
CA VAL A 43 -5.75 -4.75 -0.63
C VAL A 43 -6.90 -5.04 0.32
N THR A 44 -6.94 -4.30 1.43
CA THR A 44 -8.09 -4.34 2.32
C THR A 44 -8.68 -2.94 2.39
N ARG A 45 -9.98 -2.88 2.54
CA ARG A 45 -10.70 -1.62 2.65
C ARG A 45 -11.07 -1.43 4.10
N GLY A 46 -10.64 -0.33 4.68
CA GLY A 46 -11.03 0.00 6.05
C GLY A 46 -12.53 0.27 6.09
N VAL A 47 -13.17 -0.16 7.15
CA VAL A 47 -14.62 0.05 7.28
C VAL A 47 -14.93 1.41 7.89
N TYR A 48 -13.94 2.07 8.48
CA TYR A 48 -14.10 3.38 9.09
C TYR A 48 -12.71 3.94 9.37
N GLY A 49 -12.53 5.21 9.13
CA GLY A 49 -11.26 5.85 9.42
C GLY A 49 -11.05 7.08 8.56
N PHE A 50 -9.87 7.68 8.70
CA PHE A 50 -9.53 8.85 7.91
C PHE A 50 -8.01 8.92 7.74
N GLY A 51 -7.60 9.64 6.68
CA GLY A 51 -6.21 10.00 6.49
C GLY A 51 -6.09 11.52 6.48
N LYS A 52 -4.89 12.01 6.39
CA LYS A 52 -4.63 13.43 6.44
C LYS A 52 -5.40 14.21 5.38
N ARG A 53 -5.48 13.67 4.16
CA ARG A 53 -6.17 14.33 3.07
C ARG A 53 -7.68 14.32 3.24
N SER A 54 -8.22 13.20 3.72
CA SER A 54 -9.65 13.09 3.97
C SER A 54 -10.11 14.14 4.96
N MET A 55 -9.31 14.38 6.00
CA MET A 55 -9.63 15.40 6.99
C MET A 55 -9.72 16.79 6.38
N LEU A 56 -8.84 17.09 5.44
CA LEU A 56 -8.79 18.41 4.83
C LEU A 56 -9.97 18.70 3.92
N HIS A 57 -10.52 17.66 3.31
CA HIS A 57 -11.56 17.84 2.30
C HIS A 57 -12.96 17.52 2.77
N THR A 58 -13.10 17.03 3.97
CA THR A 58 -14.38 16.57 4.47
C THR A 58 -14.94 17.52 5.50
N SER A 59 -16.09 18.08 5.21
CA SER A 59 -16.82 18.94 6.16
C SER A 59 -17.95 18.20 6.86
N THR A 60 -18.22 16.94 6.46
CA THR A 60 -19.29 16.14 7.04
C THR A 60 -18.82 14.72 7.31
N PRO A 61 -19.37 14.05 8.34
CA PRO A 61 -18.99 12.66 8.63
C PRO A 61 -19.30 11.68 7.50
N LEU A 62 -20.31 11.97 6.69
CA LEU A 62 -20.67 11.10 5.58
C LEU A 62 -19.52 10.95 4.59
N ARG A 63 -18.79 12.02 4.35
CA ARG A 63 -17.67 11.96 3.41
C ARG A 63 -16.50 11.17 3.96
N LEU A 64 -16.34 11.15 5.28
CA LEU A 64 -15.30 10.33 5.90
C LEU A 64 -15.56 8.86 5.63
N SER A 65 -16.83 8.44 5.66
CA SER A 65 -17.14 7.04 5.39
C SER A 65 -17.16 6.71 3.90
N GLU A 66 -17.24 7.72 3.02
CA GLU A 66 -17.19 7.51 1.58
C GLU A 66 -15.76 7.39 1.07
N ASP A 67 -14.83 8.09 1.70
CA ASP A 67 -13.42 8.03 1.33
C ASP A 67 -12.67 7.20 2.37
N LEU A 68 -12.92 5.92 2.34
CA LEU A 68 -12.37 5.00 3.31
C LEU A 68 -10.90 4.70 3.02
N PRO A 69 -10.13 4.39 4.06
CA PRO A 69 -8.73 4.02 3.85
C PRO A 69 -8.61 2.69 3.12
N MET A 70 -7.71 2.67 2.14
CA MET A 70 -7.35 1.45 1.45
C MET A 70 -5.94 1.10 1.92
N ILE A 71 -5.73 -0.16 2.28
CA ILE A 71 -4.46 -0.62 2.79
C ILE A 71 -3.91 -1.67 1.84
N ILE A 72 -2.77 -1.38 1.22
CA ILE A 72 -2.09 -2.33 0.36
C ILE A 72 -0.96 -2.95 1.16
N GLU A 73 -0.90 -4.26 1.18
CA GLU A 73 0.12 -4.98 1.94
C GLU A 73 0.84 -5.94 1.01
N ALA A 74 2.17 -5.96 1.09
CA ALA A 74 2.98 -6.88 0.31
C ALA A 74 4.23 -7.28 1.11
N VAL A 75 4.72 -8.49 0.85
CA VAL A 75 5.92 -9.00 1.49
C VAL A 75 6.87 -9.46 0.40
N ASP A 76 8.14 -9.08 0.52
CA ASP A 76 9.20 -9.54 -0.37
C ASP A 76 10.53 -9.25 0.32
N SER A 77 11.63 -9.50 -0.38
CA SER A 77 12.94 -9.19 0.15
C SER A 77 13.05 -7.69 0.44
N GLU A 78 13.87 -7.36 1.42
CA GLU A 78 14.12 -5.96 1.77
C GLU A 78 14.61 -5.17 0.56
N LYS A 79 15.49 -5.77 -0.23
CA LYS A 79 16.06 -5.10 -1.39
C LYS A 79 15.00 -4.75 -2.43
N LYS A 80 14.11 -5.70 -2.71
CA LYS A 80 13.07 -5.47 -3.72
C LYS A 80 12.07 -4.43 -3.25
N ILE A 81 11.64 -4.50 -2.00
CA ILE A 81 10.71 -3.52 -1.46
C ILE A 81 11.36 -2.13 -1.44
N ALA A 82 12.60 -2.03 -0.97
CA ALA A 82 13.30 -0.74 -0.94
C ALA A 82 13.38 -0.11 -2.34
N ALA A 83 13.61 -0.93 -3.36
CA ALA A 83 13.68 -0.43 -4.73
C ALA A 83 12.34 0.09 -5.24
N ALA A 84 11.23 -0.42 -4.71
CA ALA A 84 9.90 -0.01 -5.14
C ALA A 84 9.39 1.26 -4.44
N ILE A 85 9.93 1.58 -3.27
CA ILE A 85 9.42 2.68 -2.45
C ILE A 85 9.39 4.03 -3.16
N PRO A 86 10.45 4.46 -3.88
CA PRO A 86 10.43 5.78 -4.51
C PRO A 86 9.23 5.97 -5.45
N LYS A 87 8.93 4.97 -6.27
CA LYS A 87 7.81 5.06 -7.20
C LYS A 87 6.47 5.04 -6.46
N ILE A 88 6.36 4.19 -5.44
CA ILE A 88 5.15 4.12 -4.64
C ILE A 88 4.91 5.47 -3.95
N SER A 89 5.96 6.09 -3.42
CA SER A 89 5.84 7.42 -2.79
C SER A 89 5.26 8.44 -3.74
N GLU A 90 5.67 8.39 -5.01
CA GLU A 90 5.13 9.28 -6.02
C GLU A 90 3.65 9.01 -6.27
N MET A 91 3.26 7.74 -6.24
CA MET A 91 1.88 7.33 -6.55
C MET A 91 0.89 7.66 -5.44
N VAL A 92 1.36 7.74 -4.21
CA VAL A 92 0.47 7.89 -3.05
C VAL A 92 0.78 9.17 -2.28
N MET A 93 0.94 10.26 -2.97
CA MET A 93 1.21 11.55 -2.33
C MET A 93 0.14 11.84 -1.27
N GLY A 94 0.58 12.09 -0.05
CA GLY A 94 -0.32 12.30 1.07
C GLY A 94 -0.74 11.01 1.78
N GLY A 95 -0.26 9.87 1.29
CA GLY A 95 -0.49 8.60 1.96
C GLY A 95 0.62 8.29 2.97
N LEU A 96 0.51 7.12 3.59
CA LEU A 96 1.49 6.66 4.56
C LEU A 96 2.08 5.34 4.08
N ILE A 97 3.39 5.23 4.17
CA ILE A 97 4.07 3.99 3.82
C ILE A 97 4.85 3.53 5.05
N THR A 98 4.61 2.31 5.48
CA THR A 98 5.37 1.73 6.59
C THR A 98 6.04 0.45 6.13
N VAL A 99 7.18 0.14 6.72
CA VAL A 99 7.92 -1.08 6.43
C VAL A 99 8.31 -1.71 7.75
N GLU A 100 8.11 -3.01 7.86
CA GLU A 100 8.49 -3.75 9.07
C GLU A 100 9.16 -5.06 8.68
N ASP A 101 10.06 -5.51 9.53
CA ASP A 101 10.76 -6.78 9.30
C ASP A 101 9.79 -7.92 9.55
N VAL A 102 9.85 -8.96 8.71
CA VAL A 102 9.03 -10.15 8.88
C VAL A 102 9.88 -11.39 8.65
N ARG A 103 9.44 -12.48 9.23
CA ARG A 103 10.04 -13.80 9.02
C ARG A 103 9.12 -14.56 8.06
N VAL A 104 9.67 -14.97 6.93
CA VAL A 104 8.91 -15.74 5.96
C VAL A 104 9.17 -17.21 6.22
N MET A 105 8.16 -17.93 6.64
CA MET A 105 8.29 -19.34 6.99
C MET A 105 8.09 -20.24 5.79
N ARG A 106 7.41 -19.74 4.75
CA ARG A 106 7.19 -20.50 3.54
C ARG A 106 6.88 -19.55 2.39
N HIS A 107 7.46 -19.86 1.24
CA HIS A 107 7.28 -19.05 0.06
C HIS A 107 7.06 -19.97 -1.15
N LEU A 108 5.96 -19.77 -1.85
CA LEU A 108 5.59 -20.63 -2.98
C LEU A 108 5.78 -19.98 -4.34
N GLY A 109 6.14 -18.71 -4.34
CA GLY A 109 6.37 -17.99 -5.56
C GLY A 109 7.79 -18.10 -6.00
#